data_c292b7f02d0307c7aad9fb72fc08ae88
#
_entry.id   c292b7f02d0307c7aad9fb72fc08ae88
#
_cell.length_a   1.000
_cell.length_b   1.000
_cell.length_c   1.000
_cell.angle_alpha   90.00
_cell.angle_beta   90.00
_cell.angle_gamma   90.00
#
_symmetry.space_group_name_H-M   'P 1'
#
loop_
_entity.id
_entity.type
_entity.pdbx_description
1 polymer ?
#
loop_
_entity_poly.entity_id
_entity_poly.type
_entity_poly.pdbx_seq_one_letter_code
_entity_poly.pdbx_strand_id
1 'polypeptide(L)'
;MCIRDRNGQCVLLRGKDGNKDQSYFLYTLQQHQLNKSLFPLGELEKPVVRAIAEEQGFVTHNKKDSTGICFIGERRFKDFLSTYLKPNPGLMVGVDGNKVGEHDGLMYYTLGQRQGLNIGGQGEAWYVAGKDVLRNELLVVQGHDHPAMLSQTVTAHTCDWVSGQALSLIHI
;
A
#
# COMPACT_ATOMS: atom_id res chain seq x y z
N MET A 1 -2.41 -11.18 -12.29
CA MET A 1 -2.43 -10.10 -13.31
C MET A 1 -2.47 -10.72 -14.68
N CYS A 2 -3.29 -10.24 -15.57
CA CYS A 2 -3.48 -10.79 -16.91
C CYS A 2 -3.56 -9.63 -17.92
N ILE A 3 -2.97 -9.80 -19.11
CA ILE A 3 -3.15 -8.89 -20.23
C ILE A 3 -3.94 -9.64 -21.29
N ARG A 4 -4.98 -9.01 -21.80
CA ARG A 4 -5.72 -9.51 -22.97
C ARG A 4 -5.78 -8.43 -24.03
N ASP A 5 -5.58 -8.81 -25.28
CA ASP A 5 -5.92 -7.97 -26.42
C ASP A 5 -7.45 -7.94 -26.57
N ARG A 6 -8.01 -6.75 -26.58
CA ARG A 6 -9.42 -6.50 -26.85
C ARG A 6 -9.51 -5.37 -27.86
N ASN A 7 -9.93 -5.70 -29.10
CA ASN A 7 -10.06 -4.75 -30.18
C ASN A 7 -8.75 -3.97 -30.49
N GLY A 8 -7.61 -4.63 -30.46
CA GLY A 8 -6.30 -4.02 -30.71
C GLY A 8 -5.73 -3.21 -29.52
N GLN A 9 -6.36 -3.30 -28.35
CA GLN A 9 -5.87 -2.67 -27.14
C GLN A 9 -5.57 -3.70 -26.05
N CYS A 10 -4.47 -3.52 -25.34
CA CYS A 10 -4.14 -4.33 -24.17
C CYS A 10 -4.96 -3.87 -22.96
N VAL A 11 -5.59 -4.82 -22.31
CA VAL A 11 -6.35 -4.58 -21.07
C VAL A 11 -5.59 -5.19 -19.89
N LEU A 12 -5.30 -4.38 -18.87
CA LEU A 12 -4.75 -4.84 -17.61
C LEU A 12 -5.88 -5.38 -16.74
N LEU A 13 -5.87 -6.69 -16.46
CA LEU A 13 -6.87 -7.35 -15.64
C LEU A 13 -6.33 -7.62 -14.23
N ARG A 14 -7.24 -7.69 -13.26
CA ARG A 14 -6.90 -8.19 -11.93
C ARG A 14 -6.49 -9.66 -11.99
N GLY A 15 -5.58 -10.06 -11.10
CA GLY A 15 -5.22 -11.45 -10.92
C GLY A 15 -6.38 -12.24 -10.33
N LYS A 16 -6.43 -13.55 -10.64
CA LYS A 16 -7.42 -14.47 -10.08
C LYS A 16 -7.31 -14.58 -8.54
N ASP A 17 -6.08 -14.60 -8.03
CA ASP A 17 -5.82 -14.62 -6.58
C ASP A 17 -5.97 -13.21 -6.00
N GLY A 18 -7.11 -12.93 -5.40
CA GLY A 18 -7.41 -11.64 -4.78
C GLY A 18 -6.48 -11.27 -3.59
N ASN A 19 -5.85 -12.28 -2.95
CA ASN A 19 -4.91 -12.05 -1.85
C ASN A 19 -3.51 -11.68 -2.36
N LYS A 20 -3.22 -11.94 -3.63
CA LYS A 20 -1.92 -11.71 -4.26
C LYS A 20 -1.98 -10.73 -5.42
N ASP A 21 -3.15 -10.25 -5.77
CA ASP A 21 -3.29 -9.26 -6.83
C ASP A 21 -2.65 -7.93 -6.42
N GLN A 22 -1.75 -7.46 -7.28
CA GLN A 22 -1.02 -6.19 -7.13
C GLN A 22 -1.17 -5.34 -8.40
N SER A 23 -2.23 -5.54 -9.16
CA SER A 23 -2.49 -4.80 -10.40
C SER A 23 -2.53 -3.29 -10.20
N TYR A 24 -2.92 -2.83 -9.00
CA TYR A 24 -2.95 -1.41 -8.65
C TYR A 24 -1.58 -0.72 -8.71
N PHE A 25 -0.47 -1.44 -8.57
CA PHE A 25 0.86 -0.87 -8.75
C PHE A 25 1.20 -0.54 -10.21
N LEU A 26 0.45 -1.09 -11.15
CA LEU A 26 0.74 -0.99 -12.57
C LEU A 26 -0.15 0.04 -13.28
N TYR A 27 -0.84 0.90 -12.55
CA TYR A 27 -1.77 1.89 -13.09
C TYR A 27 -1.11 2.89 -14.07
N THR A 28 0.20 3.13 -13.94
CA THR A 28 0.95 4.02 -14.82
C THR A 28 1.44 3.35 -16.11
N LEU A 29 1.24 2.04 -16.28
CA LEU A 29 1.65 1.35 -17.50
C LEU A 29 0.75 1.74 -18.67
N GLN A 30 1.39 2.05 -19.79
CA GLN A 30 0.75 2.44 -21.02
C GLN A 30 0.73 1.30 -22.05
N GLN A 31 -0.05 1.46 -23.11
CA GLN A 31 -0.25 0.44 -24.16
C GLN A 31 1.07 -0.07 -24.75
N HIS A 32 2.04 0.79 -25.03
CA HIS A 32 3.32 0.40 -25.61
C HIS A 32 4.17 -0.51 -24.70
N GLN A 33 3.97 -0.40 -23.37
CA GLN A 33 4.63 -1.26 -22.37
C GLN A 33 3.87 -2.57 -22.22
N LEU A 34 2.53 -2.50 -22.11
CA LEU A 34 1.67 -3.67 -21.96
C LEU A 34 1.76 -4.60 -23.15
N ASN A 35 1.84 -4.08 -24.37
CA ASN A 35 2.01 -4.87 -25.60
C ASN A 35 3.27 -5.74 -25.63
N LYS A 36 4.25 -5.40 -24.79
CA LYS A 36 5.53 -6.13 -24.67
C LYS A 36 5.64 -6.94 -23.38
N SER A 37 4.58 -7.04 -22.60
CA SER A 37 4.58 -7.68 -21.29
C SER A 37 3.68 -8.92 -21.28
N LEU A 38 4.11 -9.96 -20.56
CA LEU A 38 3.32 -11.17 -20.32
C LEU A 38 3.16 -11.39 -18.82
N PHE A 39 1.96 -11.81 -18.41
CA PHE A 39 1.65 -12.17 -17.03
C PHE A 39 1.12 -13.61 -16.96
N PRO A 40 1.98 -14.63 -17.12
CA PRO A 40 1.57 -16.02 -17.28
C PRO A 40 0.88 -16.61 -16.06
N LEU A 41 1.10 -16.02 -14.86
CA LEU A 41 0.52 -16.50 -13.60
C LEU A 41 -0.81 -15.83 -13.24
N GLY A 42 -1.33 -14.94 -14.07
CA GLY A 42 -2.50 -14.12 -13.76
C GLY A 42 -3.78 -14.91 -13.49
N GLU A 43 -3.94 -16.08 -14.09
CA GLU A 43 -5.10 -16.97 -13.97
C GLU A 43 -4.91 -18.06 -12.87
N LEU A 44 -3.79 -18.03 -12.15
CA LEU A 44 -3.45 -19.04 -11.15
C LEU A 44 -3.46 -18.45 -9.73
N GLU A 45 -3.93 -19.27 -8.79
CA GLU A 45 -3.80 -18.96 -7.37
C GLU A 45 -2.41 -19.34 -6.85
N LYS A 46 -1.90 -18.62 -5.86
CA LYS A 46 -0.57 -18.84 -5.30
C LYS A 46 -0.27 -20.29 -4.86
N PRO A 47 -1.20 -21.02 -4.21
CA PRO A 47 -0.98 -22.42 -3.87
C PRO A 47 -0.74 -23.30 -5.11
N VAL A 48 -1.47 -23.06 -6.19
CA VAL A 48 -1.31 -23.79 -7.46
C VAL A 48 0.04 -23.51 -8.08
N VAL A 49 0.47 -22.24 -8.09
CA VAL A 49 1.80 -21.86 -8.58
C VAL A 49 2.90 -22.56 -7.80
N ARG A 50 2.77 -22.67 -6.48
CA ARG A 50 3.74 -23.36 -5.63
C ARG A 50 3.78 -24.86 -5.89
N ALA A 51 2.62 -25.51 -6.07
CA ALA A 51 2.54 -26.92 -6.41
C ALA A 51 3.22 -27.23 -7.75
N ILE A 52 2.97 -26.41 -8.77
CA ILE A 52 3.66 -26.53 -10.07
C ILE A 52 5.18 -26.35 -9.91
N ALA A 53 5.61 -25.37 -9.12
CA ALA A 53 7.03 -25.12 -8.90
C ALA A 53 7.71 -26.29 -8.16
N GLU A 54 7.02 -26.92 -7.22
CA GLU A 54 7.48 -28.11 -6.52
C GLU A 54 7.59 -29.32 -7.45
N GLU A 55 6.57 -29.59 -8.27
CA GLU A 55 6.55 -30.64 -9.28
C GLU A 55 7.70 -30.49 -10.27
N GLN A 56 8.00 -29.26 -10.67
CA GLN A 56 9.10 -28.94 -11.58
C GLN A 56 10.48 -28.88 -10.89
N GLY A 57 10.56 -29.17 -9.61
CA GLY A 57 11.81 -29.23 -8.85
C GLY A 57 12.46 -27.87 -8.58
N PHE A 58 11.71 -26.75 -8.62
CA PHE A 58 12.27 -25.45 -8.30
C PHE A 58 12.58 -25.33 -6.81
N VAL A 59 13.83 -25.07 -6.47
CA VAL A 59 14.29 -24.89 -5.08
C VAL A 59 13.62 -23.75 -4.32
N THR A 60 12.97 -22.83 -5.05
CA THR A 60 12.27 -21.67 -4.50
C THR A 60 10.77 -21.90 -4.28
N HIS A 61 10.24 -23.12 -4.52
CA HIS A 61 8.80 -23.39 -4.42
C HIS A 61 8.19 -23.02 -3.08
N ASN A 62 8.93 -23.22 -1.97
CA ASN A 62 8.50 -22.92 -0.60
C ASN A 62 9.09 -21.62 -0.03
N LYS A 63 9.80 -20.83 -0.85
CA LYS A 63 10.38 -19.57 -0.38
C LYS A 63 9.27 -18.65 0.16
N LYS A 64 9.53 -18.09 1.36
CA LYS A 64 8.63 -17.10 1.99
C LYS A 64 8.42 -15.90 1.06
N ASP A 65 7.20 -15.40 1.02
CA ASP A 65 6.89 -14.18 0.27
C ASP A 65 7.67 -12.99 0.84
N SER A 66 8.07 -12.08 -0.04
CA SER A 66 8.70 -10.83 0.40
C SER A 66 7.72 -10.01 1.21
N THR A 67 8.10 -9.63 2.42
CA THR A 67 7.27 -8.87 3.38
C THR A 67 7.69 -7.43 3.53
N GLY A 68 8.47 -6.90 2.62
CA GLY A 68 8.99 -5.54 2.71
C GLY A 68 9.23 -4.92 1.34
N ILE A 69 9.76 -3.71 1.35
CA ILE A 69 10.17 -3.02 0.13
C ILE A 69 11.34 -3.78 -0.49
N CYS A 70 11.23 -4.13 -1.76
CA CYS A 70 12.31 -4.75 -2.52
C CYS A 70 13.60 -3.92 -2.37
N PHE A 71 14.74 -4.60 -2.29
CA PHE A 71 16.10 -4.02 -2.14
C PHE A 71 16.48 -3.55 -0.72
N ILE A 72 15.56 -3.42 0.23
CA ILE A 72 15.88 -3.03 1.62
C ILE A 72 16.26 -4.25 2.49
N GLY A 73 15.84 -5.46 2.09
CA GLY A 73 16.03 -6.69 2.85
C GLY A 73 15.09 -6.78 4.07
N GLU A 74 15.38 -7.67 5.00
CA GLU A 74 14.56 -7.90 6.20
C GLU A 74 14.86 -6.90 7.33
N ARG A 75 14.96 -5.62 7.02
CA ARG A 75 15.15 -4.56 8.01
C ARG A 75 13.81 -3.93 8.36
N ARG A 76 13.68 -3.47 9.61
CA ARG A 76 12.53 -2.64 9.97
C ARG A 76 12.58 -1.35 9.16
N PHE A 77 11.46 -0.96 8.59
CA PHE A 77 11.36 0.25 7.72
C PHE A 77 11.89 1.51 8.42
N LYS A 78 11.56 1.68 9.71
CA LYS A 78 12.05 2.78 10.53
C LYS A 78 13.57 2.79 10.64
N ASP A 79 14.20 1.64 10.92
CA ASP A 79 15.66 1.52 11.09
C ASP A 79 16.37 1.84 9.78
N PHE A 80 15.80 1.44 8.64
CA PHE A 80 16.31 1.80 7.33
C PHE A 80 16.21 3.30 7.07
N LEU A 81 15.04 3.90 7.27
CA LEU A 81 14.83 5.33 7.04
C LEU A 81 15.67 6.21 7.94
N SER A 82 15.90 5.82 9.19
CA SER A 82 16.70 6.59 10.15
C SER A 82 18.16 6.76 9.72
N THR A 83 18.64 5.91 8.81
CA THR A 83 19.97 6.06 8.21
C THR A 83 20.07 7.28 7.29
N TYR A 84 18.95 7.65 6.65
CA TYR A 84 18.89 8.75 5.67
C TYR A 84 18.18 9.98 6.20
N LEU A 85 17.19 9.80 7.06
CA LEU A 85 16.35 10.87 7.61
C LEU A 85 16.58 10.98 9.11
N LYS A 86 17.12 12.10 9.55
CA LYS A 86 17.32 12.35 10.97
C LYS A 86 15.98 12.35 11.71
N PRO A 87 15.89 11.70 12.88
CA PRO A 87 14.71 11.78 13.73
C PRO A 87 14.35 13.23 14.05
N ASN A 88 13.08 13.54 14.02
CA ASN A 88 12.52 14.81 14.46
C ASN A 88 11.34 14.51 15.41
N PRO A 89 11.63 14.25 16.69
CA PRO A 89 10.62 13.88 17.68
C PRO A 89 9.57 14.97 17.85
N GLY A 90 8.34 14.55 18.14
CA GLY A 90 7.22 15.44 18.40
C GLY A 90 6.12 14.73 19.19
N LEU A 91 4.98 15.41 19.33
CA LEU A 91 3.88 14.90 20.12
C LEU A 91 2.90 14.08 19.30
N MET A 92 2.37 13.01 19.89
CA MET A 92 1.14 12.38 19.44
C MET A 92 -0.02 12.99 20.20
N VAL A 93 -0.99 13.52 19.47
CA VAL A 93 -2.10 14.31 20.01
C VAL A 93 -3.41 13.69 19.56
N GLY A 94 -4.33 13.51 20.50
CA GLY A 94 -5.71 13.12 20.20
C GLY A 94 -6.47 14.24 19.50
N VAL A 95 -7.63 13.92 18.90
CA VAL A 95 -8.50 14.95 18.28
C VAL A 95 -9.06 15.97 19.28
N ASP A 96 -9.02 15.65 20.54
CA ASP A 96 -9.37 16.53 21.68
C ASP A 96 -8.23 17.49 22.09
N GLY A 97 -7.08 17.42 21.41
CA GLY A 97 -5.90 18.20 21.69
C GLY A 97 -5.02 17.68 22.83
N ASN A 98 -5.38 16.57 23.47
CA ASN A 98 -4.60 16.02 24.56
C ASN A 98 -3.39 15.23 24.05
N LYS A 99 -2.25 15.39 24.72
CA LYS A 99 -1.06 14.57 24.48
C LYS A 99 -1.34 13.13 24.90
N VAL A 100 -1.11 12.17 23.99
CA VAL A 100 -1.27 10.72 24.24
C VAL A 100 0.02 9.95 24.06
N GLY A 101 1.08 10.58 23.53
CA GLY A 101 2.37 9.95 23.33
C GLY A 101 3.38 10.88 22.68
N GLU A 102 4.49 10.27 22.24
CA GLU A 102 5.55 10.94 21.50
C GLU A 102 5.95 10.09 20.29
N HIS A 103 6.33 10.74 19.20
CA HIS A 103 6.83 10.09 18.00
C HIS A 103 8.27 10.50 17.69
N ASP A 104 9.01 9.67 16.96
CA ASP A 104 10.40 9.95 16.58
C ASP A 104 10.54 10.77 15.30
N GLY A 105 9.44 11.07 14.63
CA GLY A 105 9.39 11.85 13.39
C GLY A 105 8.19 11.46 12.53
N LEU A 106 7.47 12.45 12.01
CA LEU A 106 6.26 12.26 11.19
C LEU A 106 6.48 11.39 9.94
N MET A 107 7.71 11.35 9.41
CA MET A 107 8.08 10.57 8.24
C MET A 107 7.97 9.05 8.46
N TYR A 108 8.03 8.60 9.71
CA TYR A 108 7.98 7.16 10.03
C TYR A 108 6.56 6.61 10.13
N TYR A 109 5.55 7.45 10.03
CA TYR A 109 4.15 7.07 10.20
C TYR A 109 3.36 7.26 8.91
N THR A 110 2.37 6.41 8.70
CA THR A 110 1.45 6.47 7.56
C THR A 110 0.03 6.69 8.07
N LEU A 111 -0.80 7.42 7.32
CA LEU A 111 -2.22 7.56 7.65
C LEU A 111 -2.87 6.17 7.72
N GLY A 112 -3.72 5.94 8.71
CA GLY A 112 -4.33 4.64 8.99
C GLY A 112 -3.44 3.65 9.73
N GLN A 113 -2.18 3.99 10.00
CA GLN A 113 -1.27 3.09 10.71
C GLN A 113 -1.76 2.84 12.14
N ARG A 114 -1.79 1.55 12.53
CA ARG A 114 -2.11 1.08 13.88
C ARG A 114 -0.86 0.66 14.65
N GLN A 115 0.03 -0.10 14.00
CA GLN A 115 1.17 -0.71 14.66
C GLN A 115 2.31 0.29 14.89
N GLY A 116 3.04 0.12 16.01
CA GLY A 116 4.22 0.91 16.29
C GLY A 116 3.97 2.30 16.85
N LEU A 117 2.75 2.61 17.27
CA LEU A 117 2.43 3.88 17.96
C LEU A 117 2.86 3.86 19.43
N ASN A 118 2.91 2.67 20.05
CA ASN A 118 3.28 2.50 21.46
C ASN A 118 2.48 3.36 22.43
N ILE A 119 1.22 3.66 22.08
CA ILE A 119 0.30 4.39 22.95
C ILE A 119 -0.43 3.34 23.79
N GLY A 120 -0.29 3.47 25.12
CA GLY A 120 -1.01 2.63 26.07
C GLY A 120 -2.39 3.22 26.41
N GLY A 121 -3.08 2.59 27.35
CA GLY A 121 -4.36 3.05 27.87
C GLY A 121 -5.52 2.10 27.65
N GLN A 122 -6.70 2.46 28.16
CA GLN A 122 -7.96 1.74 27.96
C GLN A 122 -8.64 2.22 26.67
N GLY A 123 -9.49 1.38 26.12
CA GLY A 123 -10.29 1.68 24.93
C GLY A 123 -9.83 0.93 23.68
N GLU A 124 -10.25 1.39 22.53
CA GLU A 124 -9.92 0.78 21.24
C GLU A 124 -8.48 1.08 20.81
N ALA A 125 -8.03 0.38 19.79
CA ALA A 125 -6.70 0.60 19.22
C ALA A 125 -6.56 2.01 18.65
N TRP A 126 -5.37 2.57 18.76
CA TRP A 126 -5.01 3.86 18.20
C TRP A 126 -4.64 3.77 16.73
N TYR A 127 -5.04 4.77 15.97
CA TYR A 127 -4.75 4.91 14.54
C TYR A 127 -4.27 6.30 14.19
N VAL A 128 -3.37 6.42 13.23
CA VAL A 128 -2.93 7.71 12.70
C VAL A 128 -4.01 8.32 11.82
N ALA A 129 -4.59 9.43 12.26
CA ALA A 129 -5.62 10.16 11.53
C ALA A 129 -5.04 11.31 10.69
N GLY A 130 -3.91 11.89 11.10
CA GLY A 130 -3.33 13.03 10.40
C GLY A 130 -1.91 13.35 10.82
N LYS A 131 -1.32 14.33 10.14
CA LYS A 131 0.00 14.89 10.46
C LYS A 131 -0.06 16.40 10.37
N ASP A 132 0.26 17.09 11.44
CA ASP A 132 0.51 18.54 11.42
C ASP A 132 2.02 18.78 11.28
N VAL A 133 2.45 19.09 10.06
CA VAL A 133 3.86 19.29 9.75
C VAL A 133 4.40 20.57 10.38
N LEU A 134 3.56 21.61 10.54
CA LEU A 134 3.96 22.90 11.10
C LEU A 134 4.22 22.80 12.60
N ARG A 135 3.38 22.05 13.31
CA ARG A 135 3.52 21.83 14.75
C ARG A 135 4.37 20.62 15.10
N ASN A 136 4.73 19.82 14.10
CA ASN A 136 5.38 18.53 14.28
C ASN A 136 4.57 17.60 15.18
N GLU A 137 3.25 17.51 14.95
CA GLU A 137 2.31 16.72 15.73
C GLU A 137 1.72 15.58 14.86
N LEU A 138 1.63 14.39 15.45
CA LEU A 138 0.95 13.24 14.87
C LEU A 138 -0.45 13.14 15.47
N LEU A 139 -1.48 13.38 14.66
CA LEU A 139 -2.87 13.26 15.09
C LEU A 139 -3.28 11.79 15.13
N VAL A 140 -3.80 11.34 16.25
CA VAL A 140 -4.21 9.95 16.48
C VAL A 140 -5.62 9.88 17.08
N VAL A 141 -6.32 8.79 16.76
CA VAL A 141 -7.68 8.51 17.22
C VAL A 141 -7.82 7.07 17.67
N GLN A 142 -8.76 6.80 18.57
CA GLN A 142 -9.16 5.43 18.92
C GLN A 142 -10.28 4.96 18.00
N GLY A 143 -10.20 3.68 17.57
CA GLY A 143 -11.18 3.07 16.67
C GLY A 143 -10.89 3.35 15.19
N HIS A 144 -11.03 2.33 14.35
CA HIS A 144 -10.81 2.45 12.91
C HIS A 144 -11.96 3.15 12.18
N ASP A 145 -13.16 3.18 12.79
CA ASP A 145 -14.36 3.83 12.24
C ASP A 145 -14.53 5.27 12.74
N HIS A 146 -13.53 5.81 13.44
CA HIS A 146 -13.60 7.18 13.93
C HIS A 146 -13.79 8.17 12.76
N PRO A 147 -14.69 9.18 12.88
CA PRO A 147 -14.98 10.13 11.78
C PRO A 147 -13.73 10.78 11.16
N ALA A 148 -12.70 11.05 11.95
CA ALA A 148 -11.44 11.62 11.47
C ALA A 148 -10.62 10.65 10.56
N MET A 149 -10.99 9.37 10.51
CA MET A 149 -10.39 8.36 9.62
C MET A 149 -11.12 8.26 8.28
N LEU A 150 -12.31 8.84 8.18
CA LEU A 150 -13.19 8.71 7.04
C LEU A 150 -13.17 9.99 6.19
N SER A 151 -13.26 9.83 4.88
CA SER A 151 -13.39 10.92 3.94
C SER A 151 -14.60 10.71 3.02
N GLN A 152 -15.39 11.73 2.81
CA GLN A 152 -16.52 11.69 1.89
C GLN A 152 -16.11 12.02 0.44
N THR A 153 -14.94 12.62 0.25
CA THR A 153 -14.47 13.05 -1.06
C THR A 153 -13.00 12.74 -1.23
N VAL A 154 -12.62 12.36 -2.45
CA VAL A 154 -11.23 12.21 -2.88
C VAL A 154 -11.03 13.09 -4.10
N THR A 155 -10.00 13.93 -4.07
CA THR A 155 -9.58 14.72 -5.21
C THR A 155 -8.34 14.10 -5.81
N ALA A 156 -8.42 13.65 -7.06
CA ALA A 156 -7.29 13.13 -7.81
C ALA A 156 -6.73 14.22 -8.73
N HIS A 157 -5.42 14.40 -8.69
CA HIS A 157 -4.68 15.23 -9.65
C HIS A 157 -3.88 14.27 -10.54
N THR A 158 -3.83 14.51 -11.82
CA THR A 158 -3.05 13.71 -12.77
C THR A 158 -3.46 12.23 -12.76
N CYS A 159 -4.42 11.88 -13.60
CA CYS A 159 -4.88 10.51 -13.76
C CYS A 159 -4.21 9.87 -14.98
N ASP A 160 -3.61 8.69 -14.76
CA ASP A 160 -3.10 7.86 -15.84
C ASP A 160 -4.15 6.82 -16.24
N TRP A 161 -4.41 6.73 -17.54
CA TRP A 161 -5.38 5.78 -18.09
C TRP A 161 -4.65 4.68 -18.87
N VAL A 162 -4.76 3.46 -18.43
CA VAL A 162 -4.13 2.29 -19.09
C VAL A 162 -4.56 2.16 -20.55
N SER A 163 -5.79 2.53 -20.89
CA SER A 163 -6.31 2.57 -22.26
C SER A 163 -5.76 3.73 -23.11
N GLY A 164 -5.08 4.70 -22.49
CA GLY A 164 -4.68 5.96 -23.11
C GLY A 164 -5.81 6.97 -23.27
N GLN A 165 -7.04 6.65 -22.87
CA GLN A 165 -8.21 7.52 -22.96
C GLN A 165 -8.95 7.54 -21.63
N ALA A 166 -9.35 8.74 -21.20
CA ALA A 166 -10.14 8.91 -19.99
C ALA A 166 -11.49 8.18 -20.09
N LEU A 167 -11.92 7.60 -18.97
CA LEU A 167 -13.28 7.07 -18.86
C LEU A 167 -14.29 8.23 -18.95
N SER A 168 -15.37 8.02 -19.67
CA SER A 168 -16.50 8.95 -19.63
C SER A 168 -17.26 8.78 -18.31
N LEU A 169 -18.00 9.83 -17.89
CA LEU A 169 -18.85 9.77 -16.69
C LEU A 169 -19.91 8.67 -16.74
N ILE A 170 -20.21 8.13 -17.92
CA ILE A 170 -21.16 7.01 -18.11
C ILE A 170 -20.51 5.67 -17.69
N HIS A 171 -19.18 5.58 -17.62
CA HIS A 171 -18.45 4.36 -17.28
C HIS A 171 -17.96 4.35 -15.83
N ILE A 172 -18.26 5.36 -15.07
CA ILE A 172 -18.02 5.47 -13.64
C ILE A 172 -19.36 5.31 -12.92
#